data_8e317993df74cf8f5fccc7df6872f183
#
_entry.id   8e317993df74cf8f5fccc7df6872f183
#
_cell.length_a   1.000
_cell.length_b   1.000
_cell.length_c   1.000
_cell.angle_alpha   90.00
_cell.angle_beta   90.00
_cell.angle_gamma   90.00
#
_symmetry.space_group_name_H-M   'P 1'
#
loop_
_entity.id
_entity.type
_entity.pdbx_description
1 polymer ?
#
loop_
_entity_poly.entity_id
_entity_poly.type
_entity_poly.pdbx_seq_one_letter_code
_entity_poly.pdbx_strand_id
1 'polypeptide(L)'
;MLKQEIIKQYIATLKEDNELDYIFPLLLKQMGYRILLTPKQSKGQPQYGRDVVAAKNVDGVDTLFLFELKGFSAKDITDRTLSARDGIIESLNASKNTKYRDASILGLSKCPRKYVFVHNGYAEANALLTLNDYVEENFPEGSFDRWDLDKLTTLFSEYLFDETLLTDEESYRLFKKVLVLLDGEGNNFKDIVPQFGITECLIQHKCSVHTPPSHAIRSG
;
A
#
# COMPACT_ATOMS: atom_id res chain seq x y z
N MET A 1 18.57 -4.01 -10.98
CA MET A 1 18.24 -5.44 -10.74
C MET A 1 18.28 -5.80 -9.26
N LEU A 2 19.43 -5.71 -8.57
CA LEU A 2 19.55 -6.10 -7.15
C LEU A 2 18.62 -5.31 -6.21
N LYS A 3 18.51 -3.97 -6.35
CA LYS A 3 17.61 -3.12 -5.54
C LYS A 3 16.16 -3.58 -5.63
N GLN A 4 15.64 -3.84 -6.82
CA GLN A 4 14.26 -4.28 -7.01
C GLN A 4 14.00 -5.66 -6.40
N GLU A 5 14.94 -6.57 -6.51
CA GLU A 5 14.82 -7.91 -5.92
C GLU A 5 14.73 -7.84 -4.39
N ILE A 6 15.52 -6.99 -3.76
CA ILE A 6 15.49 -6.79 -2.31
C ILE A 6 14.17 -6.17 -1.87
N ILE A 7 13.69 -5.15 -2.60
CA ILE A 7 12.38 -4.54 -2.33
C ILE A 7 11.29 -5.58 -2.49
N LYS A 8 11.34 -6.41 -3.53
CA LYS A 8 10.39 -7.49 -3.79
C LYS A 8 10.34 -8.49 -2.64
N GLN A 9 11.51 -8.97 -2.20
CA GLN A 9 11.61 -9.89 -1.07
C GLN A 9 11.08 -9.25 0.22
N TYR A 10 11.42 -7.99 0.49
CA TYR A 10 10.89 -7.27 1.64
C TYR A 10 9.36 -7.19 1.60
N ILE A 11 8.77 -6.72 0.50
CA ILE A 11 7.32 -6.61 0.37
C ILE A 11 6.65 -7.96 0.53
N ALA A 12 7.20 -9.03 -0.06
CA ALA A 12 6.67 -10.39 0.03
C ALA A 12 6.62 -10.94 1.47
N THR A 13 7.41 -10.39 2.40
CA THR A 13 7.40 -10.80 3.81
C THR A 13 6.40 -10.05 4.67
N LEU A 14 5.86 -8.92 4.19
CA LEU A 14 4.97 -8.08 4.98
C LEU A 14 3.66 -8.81 5.30
N LYS A 15 3.27 -8.74 6.57
CA LYS A 15 1.92 -9.14 7.01
C LYS A 15 0.92 -8.07 6.64
N GLU A 16 -0.34 -8.47 6.48
CA GLU A 16 -1.43 -7.52 6.25
C GLU A 16 -1.53 -6.54 7.41
N ASP A 17 -1.73 -7.09 8.62
CA ASP A 17 -1.86 -6.30 9.85
C ASP A 17 -0.52 -5.74 10.35
N ASN A 18 -0.52 -4.45 10.67
CA ASN A 18 0.58 -3.68 11.28
C ASN A 18 1.85 -3.52 10.43
N GLU A 19 1.89 -4.08 9.22
CA GLU A 19 3.03 -3.94 8.32
C GLU A 19 2.60 -3.36 6.97
N LEU A 20 1.88 -4.14 6.14
CA LEU A 20 1.40 -3.66 4.83
C LEU A 20 0.36 -2.55 5.01
N ASP A 21 -0.58 -2.70 5.93
CA ASP A 21 -1.60 -1.72 6.28
C ASP A 21 -1.02 -0.39 6.82
N TYR A 22 0.19 -0.42 7.35
CA TYR A 22 0.92 0.76 7.81
C TYR A 22 1.71 1.44 6.70
N ILE A 23 2.49 0.66 5.93
CA ILE A 23 3.40 1.23 4.92
C ILE A 23 2.68 1.64 3.63
N PHE A 24 1.60 0.95 3.28
CA PHE A 24 0.84 1.20 2.04
C PHE A 24 0.21 2.60 1.98
N PRO A 25 -0.45 3.14 3.04
CA PRO A 25 -0.88 4.53 3.04
C PRO A 25 0.25 5.55 2.89
N LEU A 26 1.47 5.23 3.35
CA LEU A 26 2.65 6.09 3.13
C LEU A 26 3.06 6.11 1.66
N LEU A 27 3.07 4.95 1.01
CA LEU A 27 3.27 4.84 -0.44
C LEU A 27 2.26 5.71 -1.19
N LEU A 28 0.98 5.56 -0.91
CA LEU A 28 -0.08 6.33 -1.56
C LEU A 28 0.11 7.84 -1.39
N LYS A 29 0.50 8.30 -0.21
CA LYS A 29 0.80 9.74 0.02
C LYS A 29 1.94 10.22 -0.88
N GLN A 30 3.01 9.45 -1.04
CA GLN A 30 4.13 9.80 -1.93
C GLN A 30 3.70 9.83 -3.39
N MET A 31 2.75 8.98 -3.77
CA MET A 31 2.14 8.98 -5.10
C MET A 31 1.13 10.11 -5.32
N GLY A 32 0.94 11.00 -4.34
CA GLY A 32 0.02 12.14 -4.44
C GLY A 32 -1.44 11.83 -4.12
N TYR A 33 -1.74 10.70 -3.46
CA TYR A 33 -3.09 10.40 -2.98
C TYR A 33 -3.37 11.14 -1.67
N ARG A 34 -4.58 11.69 -1.54
CA ARG A 34 -5.12 12.17 -0.28
C ARG A 34 -5.80 11.01 0.45
N ILE A 35 -5.25 10.59 1.56
CA ILE A 35 -5.81 9.48 2.37
C ILE A 35 -7.03 9.98 3.12
N LEU A 36 -8.13 9.25 3.03
CA LEU A 36 -9.42 9.51 3.68
C LEU A 36 -9.70 8.54 4.81
N LEU A 37 -9.30 7.27 4.66
CA LEU A 37 -9.45 6.22 5.67
C LEU A 37 -8.22 5.33 5.65
N THR A 38 -7.76 4.93 6.84
CA THR A 38 -6.69 3.95 7.04
C THR A 38 -7.18 2.77 7.86
N PRO A 39 -6.54 1.60 7.79
CA PRO A 39 -6.89 0.44 8.62
C PRO A 39 -6.87 0.75 10.12
N LYS A 40 -5.93 1.58 10.55
CA LYS A 40 -5.84 2.01 11.96
C LYS A 40 -7.10 2.75 12.44
N GLN A 41 -7.71 3.57 11.59
CA GLN A 41 -8.93 4.33 11.91
C GLN A 41 -10.18 3.44 11.92
N SER A 42 -10.19 2.38 11.12
CA SER A 42 -11.31 1.42 11.03
C SER A 42 -11.13 0.19 11.92
N LYS A 43 -10.08 0.12 12.74
CA LYS A 43 -9.81 -1.03 13.62
C LYS A 43 -10.98 -1.32 14.55
N GLY A 44 -11.48 -2.55 14.51
CA GLY A 44 -12.64 -2.99 15.30
C GLY A 44 -14.00 -2.56 14.74
N GLN A 45 -14.03 -1.98 13.54
CA GLN A 45 -15.27 -1.63 12.84
C GLN A 45 -15.36 -2.42 11.51
N PRO A 46 -16.57 -2.62 10.96
CA PRO A 46 -16.73 -3.27 9.65
C PRO A 46 -16.01 -2.44 8.56
N GLN A 47 -15.04 -3.05 7.88
CA GLN A 47 -14.26 -2.40 6.83
C GLN A 47 -14.95 -2.48 5.46
N TYR A 48 -15.92 -3.38 5.30
CA TYR A 48 -16.68 -3.56 4.07
C TYR A 48 -15.82 -3.81 2.83
N GLY A 49 -14.76 -4.63 2.98
CA GLY A 49 -13.85 -4.98 1.88
C GLY A 49 -13.01 -3.80 1.37
N ARG A 50 -12.63 -2.90 2.26
CA ARG A 50 -11.71 -1.79 1.97
C ARG A 50 -10.92 -1.41 3.20
N ASP A 51 -9.63 -1.53 3.11
CA ASP A 51 -8.69 -1.23 4.19
C ASP A 51 -8.24 0.23 4.12
N VAL A 52 -8.02 0.73 2.91
CA VAL A 52 -7.64 2.12 2.67
C VAL A 52 -8.61 2.79 1.70
N VAL A 53 -9.01 4.01 2.02
CA VAL A 53 -9.77 4.87 1.11
C VAL A 53 -8.95 6.12 0.85
N ALA A 54 -8.77 6.47 -0.42
CA ALA A 54 -8.02 7.63 -0.82
C ALA A 54 -8.67 8.34 -2.02
N ALA A 55 -8.36 9.62 -2.20
CA ALA A 55 -8.77 10.39 -3.35
C ALA A 55 -7.55 10.90 -4.11
N LYS A 56 -7.65 10.93 -5.44
CA LYS A 56 -6.64 11.51 -6.32
C LYS A 56 -7.31 12.16 -7.53
N ASN A 57 -6.77 13.28 -7.96
CA ASN A 57 -7.17 13.86 -9.24
C ASN A 57 -6.55 13.07 -10.38
N VAL A 58 -7.37 12.53 -11.25
CA VAL A 58 -6.97 11.78 -12.45
C VAL A 58 -7.55 12.55 -13.65
N ASP A 59 -6.67 13.08 -14.48
CA ASP A 59 -7.03 13.83 -15.69
C ASP A 59 -8.07 14.94 -15.46
N GLY A 60 -7.93 15.65 -14.33
CA GLY A 60 -8.84 16.74 -13.95
C GLY A 60 -10.10 16.29 -13.20
N VAL A 61 -10.30 15.01 -12.98
CA VAL A 61 -11.46 14.46 -12.27
C VAL A 61 -11.05 13.86 -10.93
N ASP A 62 -11.66 14.35 -9.85
CA ASP A 62 -11.45 13.79 -8.52
C ASP A 62 -12.04 12.37 -8.46
N THR A 63 -11.19 11.38 -8.29
CA THR A 63 -11.52 9.96 -8.28
C THR A 63 -11.29 9.37 -6.89
N LEU A 64 -12.26 8.59 -6.42
CA LEU A 64 -12.18 7.87 -5.15
C LEU A 64 -11.62 6.47 -5.37
N PHE A 65 -10.53 6.16 -4.68
CA PHE A 65 -9.88 4.86 -4.71
C PHE A 65 -10.20 4.07 -3.45
N LEU A 66 -10.62 2.84 -3.62
CA LEU A 66 -10.98 1.89 -2.58
C LEU A 66 -10.00 0.72 -2.66
N PHE A 67 -9.12 0.61 -1.69
CA PHE A 67 -8.08 -0.41 -1.66
C PHE A 67 -8.44 -1.51 -0.67
N GLU A 68 -8.41 -2.74 -1.13
CA GLU A 68 -8.46 -3.97 -0.35
C GLU A 68 -7.06 -4.56 -0.31
N LEU A 69 -6.53 -4.81 0.89
CA LEU A 69 -5.18 -5.35 1.08
C LEU A 69 -5.25 -6.82 1.47
N LYS A 70 -4.38 -7.64 0.89
CA LYS A 70 -4.16 -9.02 1.31
C LYS A 70 -2.68 -9.30 1.46
N GLY A 71 -2.31 -9.76 2.64
CA GLY A 71 -0.94 -10.08 3.00
C GLY A 71 -0.83 -11.40 3.76
N PHE A 72 0.40 -11.84 4.05
CA PHE A 72 0.74 -13.00 4.85
C PHE A 72 0.08 -14.31 4.35
N SER A 73 -0.79 -14.95 5.14
CA SER A 73 -1.41 -16.23 4.78
C SER A 73 -2.46 -16.11 3.66
N ALA A 74 -3.04 -14.93 3.47
CA ALA A 74 -4.04 -14.66 2.44
C ALA A 74 -3.47 -13.89 1.24
N LYS A 75 -2.15 -13.71 1.16
CA LYS A 75 -1.50 -12.94 0.10
C LYS A 75 -1.57 -13.58 -1.27
N ASP A 76 -1.64 -14.91 -1.33
CA ASP A 76 -1.67 -15.64 -2.58
C ASP A 76 -3.10 -15.79 -3.10
N ILE A 77 -3.30 -15.55 -4.38
CA ILE A 77 -4.59 -15.76 -5.04
C ILE A 77 -4.67 -17.23 -5.45
N THR A 78 -5.47 -17.98 -4.74
CA THR A 78 -5.80 -19.40 -4.99
C THR A 78 -7.31 -19.56 -5.01
N ASP A 79 -7.84 -20.69 -5.50
CA ASP A 79 -9.28 -20.96 -5.45
C ASP A 79 -9.83 -20.87 -4.03
N ARG A 80 -9.04 -21.27 -3.06
CA ARG A 80 -9.41 -21.20 -1.65
C ARG A 80 -9.51 -19.76 -1.15
N THR A 81 -8.54 -18.90 -1.47
CA THR A 81 -8.54 -17.50 -1.01
C THR A 81 -9.56 -16.65 -1.76
N LEU A 82 -9.92 -17.03 -2.99
CA LEU A 82 -11.01 -16.39 -3.75
C LEU A 82 -12.36 -16.67 -3.15
N SER A 83 -12.68 -17.97 -2.92
CA SER A 83 -14.02 -18.46 -2.65
C SER A 83 -14.33 -18.70 -1.17
N ALA A 84 -13.38 -18.43 -0.26
CA ALA A 84 -13.62 -18.56 1.19
C ALA A 84 -14.76 -17.63 1.65
N ARG A 85 -15.41 -17.96 2.77
CA ARG A 85 -16.49 -17.16 3.36
C ARG A 85 -16.10 -15.70 3.62
N ASP A 86 -14.85 -15.43 3.94
CA ASP A 86 -14.30 -14.08 4.09
C ASP A 86 -13.21 -13.87 3.04
N GLY A 87 -13.42 -14.41 1.84
CA GLY A 87 -12.45 -14.41 0.75
C GLY A 87 -12.45 -13.12 -0.06
N ILE A 88 -11.59 -13.11 -1.08
CA ILE A 88 -11.35 -11.93 -1.92
C ILE A 88 -12.63 -11.48 -2.62
N ILE A 89 -13.42 -12.42 -3.19
CA ILE A 89 -14.66 -12.10 -3.90
C ILE A 89 -15.70 -11.49 -2.97
N GLU A 90 -15.85 -12.00 -1.74
CA GLU A 90 -16.77 -11.45 -0.77
C GLU A 90 -16.36 -10.04 -0.32
N SER A 91 -15.10 -9.81 -0.07
CA SER A 91 -14.55 -8.49 0.23
C SER A 91 -14.79 -7.48 -0.89
N LEU A 92 -14.54 -7.87 -2.14
CA LEU A 92 -14.77 -7.01 -3.31
C LEU A 92 -16.27 -6.71 -3.49
N ASN A 93 -17.17 -7.69 -3.26
CA ASN A 93 -18.62 -7.48 -3.25
C ASN A 93 -19.04 -6.50 -2.15
N ALA A 94 -18.51 -6.63 -0.95
CA ALA A 94 -18.79 -5.72 0.15
C ALA A 94 -18.35 -4.30 -0.18
N SER A 95 -17.15 -4.14 -0.76
CA SER A 95 -16.63 -2.85 -1.20
C SER A 95 -17.49 -2.20 -2.29
N LYS A 96 -17.94 -2.97 -3.27
CA LYS A 96 -18.82 -2.50 -4.36
C LYS A 96 -20.18 -2.05 -3.85
N ASN A 97 -20.80 -2.86 -2.97
CA ASN A 97 -22.18 -2.69 -2.54
C ASN A 97 -22.35 -1.66 -1.41
N THR A 98 -21.28 -1.37 -0.65
CA THR A 98 -21.32 -0.42 0.46
C THR A 98 -20.72 0.92 0.05
N LYS A 99 -21.55 1.97 0.04
CA LYS A 99 -21.09 3.32 -0.32
C LYS A 99 -20.22 3.89 0.79
N TYR A 100 -18.99 4.31 0.44
CA TYR A 100 -18.20 5.16 1.33
C TYR A 100 -18.83 6.56 1.38
N ARG A 101 -18.99 7.09 2.59
CA ARG A 101 -19.54 8.42 2.84
C ARG A 101 -18.65 9.16 3.82
N ASP A 102 -18.34 10.39 3.50
CA ASP A 102 -17.63 11.30 4.36
C ASP A 102 -18.28 12.68 4.22
N ALA A 103 -18.92 13.15 5.28
CA ALA A 103 -19.65 14.41 5.27
C ALA A 103 -18.73 15.64 5.15
N SER A 104 -17.43 15.47 5.45
CA SER A 104 -16.43 16.54 5.32
C SER A 104 -16.01 16.81 3.87
N ILE A 105 -16.37 15.93 2.92
CA ILE A 105 -15.96 16.02 1.52
C ILE A 105 -17.19 16.25 0.65
N LEU A 106 -17.35 17.50 0.22
CA LEU A 106 -18.43 17.86 -0.70
C LEU A 106 -18.26 17.16 -2.05
N GLY A 107 -19.36 16.59 -2.55
CA GLY A 107 -19.38 15.94 -3.87
C GLY A 107 -18.81 14.53 -3.93
N LEU A 108 -18.31 13.96 -2.83
CA LEU A 108 -17.70 12.62 -2.79
C LEU A 108 -18.60 11.51 -3.36
N SER A 109 -19.92 11.64 -3.17
CA SER A 109 -20.89 10.67 -3.69
C SER A 109 -20.99 10.64 -5.23
N LYS A 110 -20.51 11.70 -5.90
CA LYS A 110 -20.52 11.86 -7.35
C LYS A 110 -19.17 11.50 -7.99
N CYS A 111 -18.11 11.35 -7.19
CA CYS A 111 -16.80 11.00 -7.70
C CYS A 111 -16.81 9.60 -8.33
N PRO A 112 -16.17 9.40 -9.48
CA PRO A 112 -15.87 8.09 -10.00
C PRO A 112 -15.15 7.25 -8.93
N ARG A 113 -15.38 5.94 -8.96
CA ARG A 113 -14.75 5.01 -8.02
C ARG A 113 -13.84 4.07 -8.76
N LYS A 114 -12.67 3.86 -8.20
CA LYS A 114 -11.73 2.85 -8.65
C LYS A 114 -11.45 1.89 -7.49
N TYR A 115 -11.66 0.62 -7.75
CA TYR A 115 -11.43 -0.46 -6.81
C TYR A 115 -10.05 -1.04 -7.09
N VAL A 116 -9.23 -1.17 -6.07
CA VAL A 116 -7.87 -1.66 -6.23
C VAL A 116 -7.65 -2.81 -5.27
N PHE A 117 -7.45 -3.99 -5.82
CA PHE A 117 -7.07 -5.16 -5.05
C PHE A 117 -5.55 -5.25 -4.98
N VAL A 118 -5.02 -5.23 -3.77
CA VAL A 118 -3.58 -5.18 -3.48
C VAL A 118 -3.17 -6.46 -2.76
N HIS A 119 -2.18 -7.17 -3.30
CA HIS A 119 -1.64 -8.37 -2.65
C HIS A 119 -0.13 -8.47 -2.86
N ASN A 120 0.57 -8.93 -1.83
CA ASN A 120 2.02 -9.10 -1.85
C ASN A 120 2.47 -10.56 -2.03
N GLY A 121 1.59 -11.39 -2.57
CA GLY A 121 1.85 -12.80 -2.90
C GLY A 121 1.77 -13.09 -4.39
N TYR A 122 1.75 -14.36 -4.69
CA TYR A 122 1.60 -14.89 -6.05
C TYR A 122 0.15 -15.19 -6.37
N ALA A 123 -0.13 -15.47 -7.62
CA ALA A 123 -1.45 -15.86 -8.08
C ALA A 123 -1.38 -17.13 -8.93
N GLU A 124 -2.19 -18.11 -8.60
CA GLU A 124 -2.38 -19.31 -9.42
C GLU A 124 -3.10 -18.95 -10.72
N ALA A 125 -2.66 -19.54 -11.84
CA ALA A 125 -3.20 -19.19 -13.15
C ALA A 125 -4.72 -19.39 -13.25
N ASN A 126 -5.25 -20.50 -12.73
CA ASN A 126 -6.69 -20.78 -12.75
C ASN A 126 -7.48 -19.81 -11.88
N ALA A 127 -6.95 -19.51 -10.69
CA ALA A 127 -7.57 -18.55 -9.77
C ALA A 127 -7.60 -17.14 -10.37
N LEU A 128 -6.56 -16.75 -11.14
CA LEU A 128 -6.56 -15.49 -11.88
C LEU A 128 -7.63 -15.42 -12.97
N LEU A 129 -7.88 -16.50 -13.69
CA LEU A 129 -8.96 -16.54 -14.68
C LEU A 129 -10.29 -16.31 -13.99
N THR A 130 -10.57 -17.04 -12.92
CA THR A 130 -11.80 -16.87 -12.11
C THR A 130 -11.96 -15.44 -11.57
N LEU A 131 -10.88 -14.84 -11.09
CA LEU A 131 -10.90 -13.45 -10.61
C LEU A 131 -11.18 -12.47 -11.75
N ASN A 132 -10.56 -12.67 -12.92
CA ASN A 132 -10.74 -11.79 -14.07
C ASN A 132 -12.17 -11.86 -14.61
N ASP A 133 -12.74 -13.06 -14.74
CA ASP A 133 -14.13 -13.27 -15.14
C ASP A 133 -15.08 -12.57 -14.16
N TYR A 134 -14.86 -12.75 -12.86
CA TYR A 134 -15.61 -12.07 -11.83
C TYR A 134 -15.52 -10.53 -11.94
N VAL A 135 -14.35 -10.00 -12.18
CA VAL A 135 -14.13 -8.55 -12.33
C VAL A 135 -14.84 -8.01 -13.56
N GLU A 136 -14.71 -8.69 -14.71
CA GLU A 136 -15.36 -8.30 -15.97
C GLU A 136 -16.88 -8.24 -15.83
N GLU A 137 -17.48 -9.22 -15.13
CA GLU A 137 -18.92 -9.26 -14.90
C GLU A 137 -19.41 -8.22 -13.89
N ASN A 138 -18.59 -7.85 -12.91
CA ASN A 138 -19.05 -7.13 -11.72
C ASN A 138 -18.57 -5.67 -11.61
N PHE A 139 -17.57 -5.27 -12.38
CA PHE A 139 -17.02 -3.90 -12.32
C PHE A 139 -17.08 -3.24 -13.69
N PRO A 140 -17.47 -1.95 -13.78
CA PRO A 140 -17.38 -1.20 -15.01
C PRO A 140 -15.94 -1.20 -15.57
N GLU A 141 -15.81 -1.21 -16.87
CA GLU A 141 -14.52 -1.14 -17.54
C GLU A 141 -13.66 0.03 -17.00
N GLY A 142 -12.40 -0.27 -16.70
CA GLY A 142 -11.44 0.70 -16.15
C GLY A 142 -11.67 1.09 -14.69
N SER A 143 -12.70 0.57 -14.01
CA SER A 143 -12.97 0.88 -12.60
C SER A 143 -12.28 -0.06 -11.61
N PHE A 144 -11.64 -1.12 -12.07
CA PHE A 144 -10.90 -2.07 -11.24
C PHE A 144 -9.43 -2.10 -11.64
N ASP A 145 -8.55 -2.33 -10.65
CA ASP A 145 -7.13 -2.56 -10.86
C ASP A 145 -6.61 -3.60 -9.86
N ARG A 146 -5.58 -4.34 -10.23
CA ARG A 146 -4.90 -5.28 -9.35
C ARG A 146 -3.43 -4.89 -9.21
N TRP A 147 -3.01 -4.65 -7.97
CA TRP A 147 -1.63 -4.36 -7.64
C TRP A 147 -1.01 -5.58 -6.97
N ASP A 148 -0.32 -6.36 -7.76
CA ASP A 148 0.42 -7.54 -7.31
C ASP A 148 1.82 -7.18 -6.79
N LEU A 149 2.56 -8.19 -6.38
CA LEU A 149 3.91 -8.05 -5.83
C LEU A 149 4.85 -7.31 -6.79
N ASP A 150 4.77 -7.54 -8.10
CA ASP A 150 5.65 -6.89 -9.08
C ASP A 150 5.29 -5.41 -9.26
N LYS A 151 4.00 -5.10 -9.31
CA LYS A 151 3.51 -3.72 -9.34
C LYS A 151 3.88 -2.98 -8.06
N LEU A 152 3.68 -3.60 -6.90
CA LEU A 152 4.09 -3.04 -5.61
C LEU A 152 5.60 -2.78 -5.57
N THR A 153 6.41 -3.73 -6.01
CA THR A 153 7.88 -3.58 -6.07
C THR A 153 8.28 -2.34 -6.87
N THR A 154 7.66 -2.15 -8.03
CA THR A 154 7.91 -0.97 -8.88
C THR A 154 7.54 0.31 -8.15
N LEU A 155 6.31 0.39 -7.61
CA LEU A 155 5.82 1.58 -6.92
C LEU A 155 6.64 1.92 -5.66
N PHE A 156 7.00 0.90 -4.88
CA PHE A 156 7.87 1.10 -3.71
C PHE A 156 9.26 1.58 -4.11
N SER A 157 9.83 1.02 -5.20
CA SER A 157 11.12 1.46 -5.71
C SER A 157 11.13 2.91 -6.19
N GLU A 158 10.03 3.35 -6.80
CA GLU A 158 9.90 4.71 -7.35
C GLU A 158 9.57 5.76 -6.28
N TYR A 159 8.70 5.42 -5.31
CA TYR A 159 8.11 6.43 -4.43
C TYR A 159 8.55 6.35 -2.98
N LEU A 160 9.00 5.20 -2.49
CA LEU A 160 9.42 5.02 -1.10
C LEU A 160 10.90 4.70 -0.91
N PHE A 161 11.49 3.96 -1.84
CA PHE A 161 12.90 3.57 -1.78
C PHE A 161 13.73 4.34 -2.82
N ASP A 162 13.48 5.62 -2.97
CA ASP A 162 14.30 6.51 -3.78
C ASP A 162 15.71 6.64 -3.17
N GLU A 163 16.72 6.80 -4.03
CA GLU A 163 18.14 6.96 -3.62
C GLU A 163 18.34 8.19 -2.72
N THR A 164 17.45 9.17 -2.78
CA THR A 164 17.45 10.36 -1.91
C THR A 164 17.08 10.06 -0.45
N LEU A 165 16.46 8.91 -0.15
CA LEU A 165 16.20 8.46 1.22
C LEU A 165 17.45 8.00 1.95
N LEU A 166 18.53 7.74 1.23
CA LEU A 166 19.81 7.26 1.75
C LEU A 166 20.92 8.33 1.56
N THR A 167 20.55 9.60 1.70
CA THR A 167 21.47 10.74 1.47
C THR A 167 22.56 10.87 2.51
N ASP A 168 22.42 10.25 3.68
CA ASP A 168 23.50 10.21 4.64
C ASP A 168 24.33 8.92 4.46
N GLU A 169 25.64 9.07 4.54
CA GLU A 169 26.62 8.00 4.32
C GLU A 169 26.46 6.85 5.34
N GLU A 170 25.91 7.12 6.52
CA GLU A 170 25.71 6.15 7.58
C GLU A 170 24.51 5.25 7.27
N SER A 171 23.37 5.82 6.84
CA SER A 171 22.19 5.07 6.39
C SER A 171 22.51 4.22 5.17
N TYR A 172 23.29 4.75 4.21
CA TYR A 172 23.75 3.99 3.05
C TYR A 172 24.68 2.82 3.44
N ARG A 173 25.58 3.04 4.39
CA ARG A 173 26.47 1.99 4.90
C ARG A 173 25.74 0.93 5.69
N LEU A 174 24.74 1.31 6.49
CA LEU A 174 23.85 0.39 7.21
C LEU A 174 23.00 -0.43 6.25
N PHE A 175 22.43 0.21 5.24
CA PHE A 175 21.69 -0.48 4.19
C PHE A 175 22.55 -1.51 3.45
N LYS A 176 23.78 -1.14 3.06
CA LYS A 176 24.72 -2.11 2.47
C LYS A 176 25.04 -3.29 3.39
N LYS A 177 25.22 -3.05 4.70
CA LYS A 177 25.42 -4.12 5.67
C LYS A 177 24.22 -5.06 5.74
N VAL A 178 23.01 -4.50 5.75
CA VAL A 178 21.76 -5.28 5.71
C VAL A 178 21.70 -6.15 4.45
N LEU A 179 22.08 -5.62 3.28
CA LEU A 179 22.14 -6.37 2.04
C LEU A 179 23.09 -7.56 2.11
N VAL A 180 24.28 -7.35 2.67
CA VAL A 180 25.29 -8.41 2.83
C VAL A 180 24.82 -9.49 3.82
N LEU A 181 24.10 -9.09 4.88
CA LEU A 181 23.55 -10.02 5.88
C LEU A 181 22.36 -10.82 5.34
N LEU A 182 21.63 -10.29 4.36
CA LEU A 182 20.54 -11.01 3.69
C LEU A 182 21.04 -12.12 2.75
N ASP A 183 22.26 -12.00 2.21
CA ASP A 183 22.91 -13.05 1.41
C ASP A 183 23.37 -14.25 2.27
N GLY A 184 23.32 -14.13 3.60
CA GLY A 184 23.62 -15.23 4.53
C GLY A 184 22.42 -16.15 4.74
N GLU A 185 22.62 -17.46 4.63
CA GLU A 185 21.60 -18.47 4.88
C GLU A 185 20.97 -18.30 6.27
N GLY A 186 19.65 -18.10 6.33
CA GLY A 186 18.86 -18.07 7.56
C GLY A 186 18.54 -16.69 8.15
N ASN A 187 19.00 -15.60 7.56
CA ASN A 187 18.67 -14.26 8.03
C ASN A 187 17.41 -13.68 7.34
N ASN A 188 16.44 -13.24 8.13
CA ASN A 188 15.24 -12.60 7.63
C ASN A 188 15.39 -11.07 7.77
N PHE A 189 15.04 -10.32 6.74
CA PHE A 189 15.08 -8.84 6.72
C PHE A 189 14.37 -8.22 7.94
N LYS A 190 13.27 -8.83 8.40
CA LYS A 190 12.52 -8.39 9.59
C LYS A 190 13.32 -8.41 10.88
N ASP A 191 14.25 -9.34 11.00
CA ASP A 191 15.05 -9.51 12.21
C ASP A 191 16.24 -8.54 12.21
N ILE A 192 16.62 -8.06 11.03
CA ILE A 192 17.81 -7.24 10.81
C ILE A 192 17.47 -5.74 10.83
N VAL A 193 16.39 -5.32 10.18
CA VAL A 193 16.02 -3.90 10.06
C VAL A 193 15.78 -3.20 11.39
N PRO A 194 15.08 -3.80 12.38
CA PRO A 194 14.89 -3.17 13.69
C PRO A 194 16.19 -2.96 14.46
N GLN A 195 17.17 -3.87 14.29
CA GLN A 195 18.47 -3.79 14.99
C GLN A 195 19.33 -2.60 14.54
N PHE A 196 19.06 -2.05 13.36
CA PHE A 196 19.80 -0.92 12.81
C PHE A 196 19.05 0.40 12.87
N GLY A 197 17.83 0.46 13.46
CA GLY A 197 17.04 1.68 13.55
C GLY A 197 16.59 2.25 12.20
N ILE A 198 16.77 1.51 11.11
CA ILE A 198 16.47 1.98 9.74
C ILE A 198 15.02 2.40 9.58
N THR A 199 14.10 1.71 10.26
CA THR A 199 12.67 2.03 10.21
C THR A 199 12.38 3.37 10.89
N GLU A 200 13.03 3.68 12.00
CA GLU A 200 12.89 4.96 12.70
C GLU A 200 13.54 6.11 11.92
N CYS A 201 14.70 5.88 11.32
CA CYS A 201 15.39 6.87 10.50
C CYS A 201 14.59 7.25 9.26
N LEU A 202 13.97 6.29 8.56
CA LEU A 202 13.09 6.53 7.41
C LEU A 202 11.82 7.31 7.80
N ILE A 203 11.32 7.12 9.02
CA ILE A 203 10.14 7.83 9.55
C ILE A 203 10.52 9.23 10.04
N GLN A 204 11.62 9.40 10.74
CA GLN A 204 12.04 10.67 11.33
C GLN A 204 12.51 11.68 10.28
N HIS A 205 13.23 11.28 9.24
CA HIS A 205 13.69 12.19 8.19
C HIS A 205 12.55 12.81 7.38
N LYS A 206 11.40 12.13 7.24
CA LYS A 206 10.23 12.69 6.54
C LYS A 206 9.37 13.65 7.38
N CYS A 207 9.50 13.62 8.71
CA CYS A 207 8.81 14.60 9.57
C CYS A 207 9.53 15.95 9.63
N SER A 208 10.82 16.02 9.33
CA SER A 208 11.62 17.25 9.43
C SER A 208 11.62 18.14 8.17
N VAL A 209 11.12 17.65 7.03
CA VAL A 209 11.20 18.38 5.74
C VAL A 209 10.00 19.32 5.48
N HIS A 210 8.99 19.32 6.34
CA HIS A 210 7.77 20.15 6.14
C HIS A 210 7.43 21.05 7.33
N THR A 211 8.36 21.88 7.78
CA THR A 211 8.04 23.08 8.54
C THR A 211 8.35 24.29 7.64
N PRO A 212 7.35 25.00 7.11
CA PRO A 212 7.61 26.28 6.42
C PRO A 212 8.15 27.28 7.43
N PRO A 213 9.07 28.16 7.05
CA PRO A 213 9.62 29.18 7.94
C PRO A 213 8.49 30.09 8.41
N SER A 214 8.33 30.21 9.72
CA SER A 214 7.44 31.17 10.37
C SER A 214 7.89 32.60 9.97
N HIS A 215 7.10 33.28 9.17
CA HIS A 215 7.23 34.72 8.96
C HIS A 215 6.98 35.41 10.28
N ALA A 216 8.03 35.91 10.89
CA ALA A 216 7.99 36.86 11.98
C ALA A 216 7.33 38.15 11.45
N ILE A 217 6.08 38.39 11.83
CA ILE A 217 5.45 39.72 11.68
C ILE A 217 6.13 40.64 12.67
N ARG A 218 7.00 41.49 12.19
CA ARG A 218 7.46 42.67 12.93
C ARG A 218 6.32 43.70 12.94
N SER A 219 5.75 43.89 14.13
CA SER A 219 4.93 45.04 14.45
C SER A 219 5.82 46.33 14.44
N GLY A 220 5.51 47.27 13.59
CA GLY A 220 5.90 48.66 13.66
C GLY A 220 4.64 49.47 13.78
#